data_82775a6181dfa68c45c22a1d119296d9
#
_entry.id   82775a6181dfa68c45c22a1d119296d9
#
_cell.length_a   1.000
_cell.length_b   1.000
_cell.length_c   1.000
_cell.angle_alpha   90.00
_cell.angle_beta   90.00
_cell.angle_gamma   90.00
#
_symmetry.space_group_name_H-M   'P 1'
#
loop_
_entity.id
_entity.type
_entity.pdbx_description
1 polymer ?
#
loop_
_entity_poly.entity_id
_entity_poly.type
_entity_poly.pdbx_seq_one_letter_code
_entity_poly.pdbx_strand_id
1 'polypeptide(L)'
;MKIIPILKKLNKETPAEIYYAGKYVCSLVRRKKSNSVEIVVRQIQLQAVSKYLRQHRENLKIKRIRGYISFFADDTNFVIRNPKKKGKYSPYFTLKEDAKEKIFTINAMYLPISSKGVKSLIDVYRGRNDIRNRKIKVIGKADKVTKQNPAIMMETLSLAAHLNYRIDTNLFYAIKSNHALIKKVSINRVRFEFIKIVMSQRPSKYLKTMHASGLMHVIIPELSICDGVTQNRKYHKYDVLTHCLTACDNAERDLLLRLAALLHDVGKPQVREEVVKGGKYKVTFYNHEVTGSKMARRILRRLKFDKETALAVSDLIYNHMYNYEPNRWSNAAVRRFIAKVHISGKEIKRLSRMPIFLLRKADRAANGLNLSEISPRQISFEKRIRQIYNQSRVLHIKDLAIDGIVLMEEFKLKPGPTIGHILNYLLSIVIEDQSMNQRNVLIEEASKYLSTALK
;
A
#
# COMPACT_ATOMS: atom_id res chain seq x y z
N MET A 1 18.41 21.98 26.63
CA MET A 1 18.86 20.65 27.11
C MET A 1 18.11 19.56 26.36
N LYS A 2 18.74 18.43 26.02
CA LYS A 2 18.04 17.29 25.40
C LYS A 2 17.08 16.61 26.39
N ILE A 3 16.00 16.00 25.89
CA ILE A 3 14.90 15.45 26.74
C ILE A 3 15.37 14.30 27.65
N ILE A 4 16.17 13.39 27.13
CA ILE A 4 16.62 12.20 27.92
C ILE A 4 17.44 12.61 29.16
N PRO A 5 18.42 13.53 29.07
CA PRO A 5 19.10 14.06 30.26
C PRO A 5 18.15 14.69 31.29
N ILE A 6 17.11 15.45 30.84
CA ILE A 6 16.11 16.03 31.76
C ILE A 6 15.34 14.94 32.50
N LEU A 7 14.90 13.89 31.80
CA LEU A 7 14.19 12.78 32.42
C LEU A 7 15.09 11.96 33.37
N LYS A 8 16.37 11.81 33.05
CA LYS A 8 17.35 11.17 33.96
C LYS A 8 17.57 11.99 35.22
N LYS A 9 17.56 13.31 35.11
CA LYS A 9 17.64 14.22 36.25
C LYS A 9 16.38 14.10 37.11
N LEU A 10 15.18 14.14 36.53
CA LEU A 10 13.91 13.88 37.20
C LEU A 10 13.92 12.56 37.99
N ASN A 11 14.42 11.47 37.36
CA ASN A 11 14.51 10.16 38.01
C ASN A 11 15.46 10.11 39.22
N LYS A 12 16.43 11.04 39.31
CA LYS A 12 17.37 11.14 40.44
C LYS A 12 16.85 12.06 41.57
N GLU A 13 16.16 13.14 41.21
CA GLU A 13 15.73 14.22 42.14
C GLU A 13 14.36 13.98 42.76
N THR A 14 13.62 12.96 42.26
CA THR A 14 12.25 12.67 42.71
C THR A 14 12.04 11.17 42.90
N PRO A 15 10.95 10.72 43.57
CA PRO A 15 10.59 9.31 43.66
C PRO A 15 10.20 8.68 42.31
N ALA A 16 10.24 9.42 41.18
CA ALA A 16 9.86 8.94 39.89
C ALA A 16 10.73 7.75 39.42
N GLU A 17 10.09 6.67 39.09
CA GLU A 17 10.72 5.54 38.38
C GLU A 17 10.43 5.63 36.88
N ILE A 18 11.44 5.84 36.06
CA ILE A 18 11.28 6.09 34.63
C ILE A 18 11.88 4.97 33.80
N TYR A 19 11.08 4.46 32.86
CA TYR A 19 11.43 3.33 32.00
C TYR A 19 11.14 3.63 30.53
N TYR A 20 12.06 3.28 29.66
CA TYR A 20 11.72 3.04 28.25
C TYR A 20 10.79 1.83 28.16
N ALA A 21 9.85 1.84 27.22
CA ALA A 21 8.84 0.79 27.10
C ALA A 21 8.47 0.46 25.65
N GLY A 22 7.71 -0.59 25.48
CA GLY A 22 6.99 -0.93 24.26
C GLY A 22 7.87 -1.12 23.03
N LYS A 23 7.41 -0.55 21.91
CA LYS A 23 8.10 -0.68 20.61
C LYS A 23 9.51 -0.10 20.64
N TYR A 24 9.75 0.93 21.44
CA TYR A 24 11.09 1.52 21.58
C TYR A 24 12.09 0.52 22.15
N VAL A 25 11.72 -0.16 23.26
CA VAL A 25 12.58 -1.20 23.86
C VAL A 25 12.79 -2.36 22.90
N CYS A 26 11.75 -2.79 22.18
CA CYS A 26 11.89 -3.78 21.12
C CYS A 26 12.92 -3.36 20.07
N SER A 27 12.93 -2.08 19.66
CA SER A 27 13.91 -1.54 18.70
C SER A 27 15.32 -1.53 19.29
N LEU A 28 15.50 -1.15 20.56
CA LEU A 28 16.79 -1.18 21.26
C LEU A 28 17.36 -2.61 21.34
N VAL A 29 16.54 -3.57 21.73
CA VAL A 29 16.95 -5.00 21.80
C VAL A 29 17.37 -5.52 20.42
N ARG A 30 16.73 -5.04 19.35
CA ARG A 30 17.06 -5.36 17.94
C ARG A 30 18.23 -4.56 17.37
N ARG A 31 18.80 -3.63 18.13
CA ARG A 31 19.84 -2.67 17.68
C ARG A 31 19.39 -1.85 16.44
N LYS A 32 18.13 -1.39 16.44
CA LYS A 32 17.55 -0.57 15.38
C LYS A 32 17.21 0.83 15.91
N LYS A 33 17.39 1.85 15.08
CA LYS A 33 16.95 3.21 15.39
C LYS A 33 15.41 3.27 15.43
N SER A 34 14.88 4.17 16.25
CA SER A 34 13.46 4.48 16.33
C SER A 34 13.27 5.98 16.44
N ASN A 35 12.35 6.53 15.66
CA ASN A 35 11.98 7.95 15.70
C ASN A 35 10.87 8.23 16.74
N SER A 36 10.51 7.23 17.53
CA SER A 36 9.52 7.37 18.61
C SER A 36 10.02 6.69 19.86
N VAL A 37 9.94 7.37 21.00
CA VAL A 37 10.35 6.89 22.30
C VAL A 37 9.13 6.79 23.21
N GLU A 38 8.75 5.57 23.58
CA GLU A 38 7.71 5.32 24.59
C GLU A 38 8.36 5.19 25.96
N ILE A 39 7.84 5.96 26.93
CA ILE A 39 8.32 6.03 28.30
C ILE A 39 7.16 5.78 29.25
N VAL A 40 7.41 4.94 30.25
CA VAL A 40 6.51 4.70 31.38
C VAL A 40 7.10 5.32 32.63
N VAL A 41 6.30 6.12 33.33
CA VAL A 41 6.69 6.81 34.56
C VAL A 41 5.81 6.33 35.69
N ARG A 42 6.42 5.87 36.79
CA ARG A 42 5.77 5.43 38.04
C ARG A 42 6.06 6.41 39.17
N GLN A 43 5.29 6.32 40.25
CA GLN A 43 5.42 7.05 41.50
C GLN A 43 5.19 8.57 41.39
N ILE A 44 4.92 9.08 40.20
CA ILE A 44 4.66 10.52 39.95
C ILE A 44 3.56 10.71 38.91
N GLN A 45 2.74 11.71 39.07
CA GLN A 45 1.67 12.10 38.14
C GLN A 45 2.24 12.74 36.87
N LEU A 46 1.61 12.53 35.73
CA LEU A 46 2.04 13.11 34.43
C LEU A 46 2.02 14.63 34.43
N GLN A 47 1.16 15.27 35.24
CA GLN A 47 1.14 16.71 35.41
C GLN A 47 2.47 17.25 35.97
N ALA A 48 3.01 16.58 36.98
CA ALA A 48 4.29 16.93 37.57
C ALA A 48 5.44 16.70 36.57
N VAL A 49 5.43 15.58 35.84
CA VAL A 49 6.39 15.31 34.74
C VAL A 49 6.33 16.43 33.69
N SER A 50 5.13 16.83 33.28
CA SER A 50 4.93 17.90 32.30
C SER A 50 5.44 19.26 32.80
N LYS A 51 5.19 19.59 34.08
CA LYS A 51 5.68 20.80 34.70
C LYS A 51 7.21 20.80 34.75
N TYR A 52 7.82 19.72 35.20
CA TYR A 52 9.27 19.57 35.28
C TYR A 52 9.94 19.71 33.90
N LEU A 53 9.38 19.08 32.86
CA LEU A 53 9.91 19.20 31.49
C LEU A 53 9.88 20.64 30.98
N ARG A 54 8.81 21.40 31.25
CA ARG A 54 8.69 22.81 30.85
C ARG A 54 9.66 23.72 31.60
N GLN A 55 9.89 23.49 32.90
CA GLN A 55 10.87 24.23 33.69
C GLN A 55 12.30 24.11 33.14
N HIS A 56 12.64 22.98 32.54
CA HIS A 56 13.98 22.73 31.98
C HIS A 56 14.07 22.94 30.46
N ARG A 57 12.92 23.16 29.77
CA ARG A 57 12.82 23.48 28.37
C ARG A 57 11.54 24.24 28.06
N GLU A 58 11.58 25.55 28.14
CA GLU A 58 10.42 26.46 28.11
C GLU A 58 9.55 26.30 26.85
N ASN A 59 10.14 26.17 25.66
CA ASN A 59 9.41 26.13 24.40
C ASN A 59 8.85 24.75 24.04
N LEU A 60 8.74 23.81 25.01
CA LEU A 60 8.26 22.45 24.72
C LEU A 60 6.73 22.40 24.58
N LYS A 61 6.25 22.19 23.36
CA LYS A 61 4.81 22.05 23.07
C LYS A 61 4.32 20.64 23.45
N ILE A 62 3.81 20.50 24.67
CA ILE A 62 3.31 19.21 25.19
C ILE A 62 1.82 19.11 24.93
N LYS A 63 1.42 18.09 24.14
CA LYS A 63 0.02 17.68 23.94
C LYS A 63 -0.36 16.71 25.05
N ARG A 64 -1.43 17.01 25.79
CA ARG A 64 -2.00 16.12 26.80
C ARG A 64 -3.18 15.37 26.22
N ILE A 65 -3.17 14.06 26.40
CA ILE A 65 -4.25 13.15 26.02
C ILE A 65 -4.54 12.26 27.24
N ARG A 66 -5.76 11.76 27.37
CA ARG A 66 -6.14 10.92 28.51
C ARG A 66 -5.13 9.79 28.74
N GLY A 67 -4.39 9.88 29.86
CA GLY A 67 -3.43 8.85 30.29
C GLY A 67 -2.02 8.96 29.74
N TYR A 68 -1.71 9.93 28.85
CA TYR A 68 -0.35 10.19 28.37
C TYR A 68 -0.11 11.63 27.93
N ILE A 69 1.15 12.00 27.83
CA ILE A 69 1.59 13.23 27.18
C ILE A 69 2.44 12.89 25.98
N SER A 70 2.37 13.70 24.94
CA SER A 70 3.20 13.54 23.74
C SER A 70 3.75 14.87 23.27
N PHE A 71 4.94 14.85 22.71
CA PHE A 71 5.60 16.03 22.14
C PHE A 71 6.71 15.59 21.19
N PHE A 72 7.10 16.47 20.29
CA PHE A 72 8.23 16.29 19.40
C PHE A 72 9.42 17.10 19.89
N ALA A 73 10.57 16.49 20.05
CA ALA A 73 11.81 17.13 20.46
C ALA A 73 13.00 16.25 20.04
N ASP A 74 14.17 16.89 19.79
CA ASP A 74 15.41 16.20 19.44
C ASP A 74 15.20 15.22 18.26
N ASP A 75 14.45 15.63 17.22
CA ASP A 75 14.06 14.82 16.03
C ASP A 75 13.32 13.51 16.38
N THR A 76 12.69 13.48 17.55
CA THR A 76 12.06 12.27 18.08
C THR A 76 10.67 12.61 18.64
N ASN A 77 9.71 11.73 18.39
CA ASN A 77 8.39 11.78 19.02
C ASN A 77 8.43 11.05 20.36
N PHE A 78 8.17 11.79 21.43
CA PHE A 78 8.09 11.25 22.78
C PHE A 78 6.63 11.00 23.17
N VAL A 79 6.38 9.81 23.73
CA VAL A 79 5.10 9.45 24.37
C VAL A 79 5.41 9.01 25.80
N ILE A 80 4.96 9.79 26.79
CA ILE A 80 5.18 9.51 28.21
C ILE A 80 3.82 9.23 28.86
N ARG A 81 3.72 8.14 29.59
CA ARG A 81 2.50 7.71 30.27
C ARG A 81 2.78 7.05 31.63
N ASN A 82 1.75 7.01 32.46
CA ASN A 82 1.78 6.12 33.62
C ASN A 82 1.47 4.67 33.20
N PRO A 83 1.78 3.67 34.05
CA PRO A 83 1.38 2.28 33.82
C PRO A 83 -0.13 2.15 33.66
N LYS A 84 -0.55 1.12 32.93
CA LYS A 84 -1.96 0.85 32.64
C LYS A 84 -2.40 -0.47 33.28
N LYS A 85 -3.63 -0.51 33.83
CA LYS A 85 -4.31 -1.71 34.33
C LYS A 85 -5.82 -1.58 34.08
N LYS A 86 -6.43 -2.60 33.46
CA LYS A 86 -7.87 -2.61 33.11
C LYS A 86 -8.35 -1.31 32.46
N GLY A 87 -7.59 -0.81 31.49
CA GLY A 87 -7.91 0.43 30.77
C GLY A 87 -7.62 1.74 31.49
N LYS A 88 -7.31 1.73 32.79
CA LYS A 88 -7.01 2.92 33.60
C LYS A 88 -5.49 3.15 33.73
N TYR A 89 -5.07 4.41 33.82
CA TYR A 89 -3.67 4.79 34.03
C TYR A 89 -3.48 5.29 35.47
N SER A 90 -2.39 4.82 36.11
CA SER A 90 -2.02 5.30 37.45
C SER A 90 -0.51 5.19 37.66
N PRO A 91 0.15 6.16 38.34
CA PRO A 91 1.56 6.08 38.68
C PRO A 91 1.88 4.94 39.66
N TYR A 92 0.90 4.44 40.39
CA TYR A 92 1.08 3.41 41.41
C TYR A 92 0.94 1.98 40.89
N PHE A 93 0.52 1.77 39.63
CA PHE A 93 0.49 0.45 39.04
C PHE A 93 1.91 -0.06 38.77
N THR A 94 2.09 -1.37 38.91
CA THR A 94 3.38 -2.04 38.65
C THR A 94 3.63 -2.23 37.17
N LEU A 95 4.89 -2.41 36.77
CA LEU A 95 5.24 -2.76 35.39
C LEU A 95 4.67 -4.15 34.99
N LYS A 96 4.51 -5.07 35.94
CA LYS A 96 3.88 -6.38 35.69
C LYS A 96 2.40 -6.24 35.34
N GLU A 97 1.70 -5.30 35.98
CA GLU A 97 0.31 -4.98 35.64
C GLU A 97 0.20 -4.30 34.27
N ASP A 98 1.08 -3.34 33.99
CA ASP A 98 1.14 -2.68 32.68
C ASP A 98 1.49 -3.68 31.54
N ALA A 99 2.40 -4.61 31.82
CA ALA A 99 2.78 -5.64 30.86
C ALA A 99 1.62 -6.58 30.47
N LYS A 100 0.69 -6.86 31.39
CA LYS A 100 -0.53 -7.64 31.12
C LYS A 100 -1.48 -6.96 30.13
N GLU A 101 -1.44 -5.64 30.04
CA GLU A 101 -2.25 -4.83 29.10
C GLU A 101 -1.64 -4.79 27.68
N LYS A 102 -0.40 -5.26 27.52
CA LYS A 102 0.22 -5.37 26.21
C LYS A 102 -0.29 -6.60 25.47
N ILE A 103 -0.37 -6.49 24.16
CA ILE A 103 -0.85 -7.59 23.30
C ILE A 103 0.28 -8.57 23.01
N PHE A 104 1.43 -8.05 22.59
CA PHE A 104 2.56 -8.86 22.15
C PHE A 104 3.68 -8.87 23.17
N THR A 105 4.27 -10.04 23.38
CA THR A 105 5.38 -10.26 24.32
C THR A 105 6.55 -9.32 24.05
N ILE A 106 6.88 -9.09 22.78
CA ILE A 106 7.98 -8.22 22.35
C ILE A 106 7.76 -6.72 22.67
N ASN A 107 6.55 -6.33 23.03
CA ASN A 107 6.20 -4.96 23.43
C ASN A 107 6.00 -4.82 24.95
N ALA A 108 6.14 -5.93 25.71
CA ALA A 108 5.93 -5.97 27.16
C ALA A 108 7.25 -5.98 27.94
N MET A 109 8.23 -5.27 27.44
CA MET A 109 9.55 -5.12 28.03
C MET A 109 9.79 -3.68 28.45
N TYR A 110 10.56 -3.50 29.52
CA TYR A 110 10.90 -2.19 30.08
C TYR A 110 12.40 -2.10 30.35
N LEU A 111 12.96 -0.93 30.15
CA LEU A 111 14.38 -0.66 30.40
C LEU A 111 14.49 0.62 31.25
N PRO A 112 15.09 0.57 32.45
CA PRO A 112 15.30 1.77 33.26
C PRO A 112 16.01 2.86 32.47
N ILE A 113 15.58 4.11 32.60
CA ILE A 113 16.16 5.23 31.84
C ILE A 113 17.63 5.50 32.22
N SER A 114 18.02 5.11 33.43
CA SER A 114 19.40 5.18 33.93
C SER A 114 20.32 4.10 33.37
N SER A 115 19.75 3.06 32.75
CA SER A 115 20.51 1.88 32.31
C SER A 115 21.50 2.20 31.20
N LYS A 116 22.71 1.61 31.29
CA LYS A 116 23.74 1.61 30.23
C LYS A 116 23.58 0.36 29.36
N GLY A 117 22.58 0.35 28.46
CA GLY A 117 22.29 -0.79 27.57
C GLY A 117 21.23 -1.75 28.11
N VAL A 118 21.06 -2.91 27.46
CA VAL A 118 19.95 -3.84 27.69
C VAL A 118 20.18 -4.87 28.83
N LYS A 119 21.23 -4.70 29.65
CA LYS A 119 21.53 -5.65 30.75
C LYS A 119 20.44 -5.65 31.83
N SER A 120 19.89 -4.49 32.14
CA SER A 120 18.85 -4.28 33.17
C SER A 120 17.43 -4.42 32.60
N LEU A 121 17.24 -5.17 31.52
CA LEU A 121 15.94 -5.33 30.87
C LEU A 121 14.96 -6.10 31.78
N ILE A 122 13.81 -5.48 32.05
CA ILE A 122 12.67 -6.10 32.75
C ILE A 122 11.79 -6.74 31.67
N ASP A 123 11.81 -8.07 31.60
CA ASP A 123 11.14 -8.88 30.58
C ASP A 123 10.17 -9.87 31.18
N VAL A 124 8.95 -9.42 31.44
CA VAL A 124 7.92 -10.19 32.17
C VAL A 124 7.43 -11.41 31.38
N TYR A 125 7.45 -11.36 30.06
CA TYR A 125 6.84 -12.35 29.16
C TYR A 125 7.84 -12.98 28.18
N ARG A 126 9.14 -12.91 28.47
CA ARG A 126 10.22 -13.48 27.65
C ARG A 126 10.24 -12.91 26.22
N GLY A 127 9.87 -11.64 26.06
CA GLY A 127 9.84 -10.94 24.77
C GLY A 127 11.21 -10.88 24.09
N ARG A 128 12.31 -10.77 24.87
CA ARG A 128 13.70 -10.86 24.36
C ARG A 128 13.97 -12.19 23.66
N ASN A 129 13.46 -13.30 24.21
CA ASN A 129 13.59 -14.61 23.59
C ASN A 129 12.79 -14.69 22.28
N ASP A 130 11.58 -14.12 22.24
CA ASP A 130 10.76 -14.07 21.03
C ASP A 130 11.41 -13.20 19.94
N ILE A 131 12.07 -12.09 20.32
CA ILE A 131 12.89 -11.27 19.39
C ILE A 131 14.05 -12.10 18.82
N ARG A 132 14.80 -12.81 19.67
CA ARG A 132 15.93 -13.67 19.26
C ARG A 132 15.47 -14.74 18.26
N ASN A 133 14.31 -15.36 18.54
CA ASN A 133 13.71 -16.39 17.70
C ASN A 133 12.91 -15.83 16.51
N ARG A 134 12.91 -14.50 16.31
CA ARG A 134 12.13 -13.81 15.26
C ARG A 134 10.67 -14.26 15.24
N LYS A 135 10.02 -14.28 16.39
CA LYS A 135 8.65 -14.78 16.56
C LYS A 135 7.72 -13.68 17.10
N ILE A 136 6.49 -13.60 16.55
CA ILE A 136 5.40 -12.80 17.08
C ILE A 136 4.49 -13.69 17.92
N LYS A 137 4.38 -13.37 19.20
CA LYS A 137 3.57 -14.10 20.17
C LYS A 137 2.72 -13.12 20.98
N VAL A 138 1.48 -13.51 21.28
CA VAL A 138 0.58 -12.74 22.16
C VAL A 138 0.74 -13.16 23.62
N ILE A 139 0.38 -12.27 24.53
CA ILE A 139 0.31 -12.53 25.97
C ILE A 139 -1.04 -13.17 26.26
N GLY A 140 -1.01 -14.31 26.95
CA GLY A 140 -2.21 -15.09 27.26
C GLY A 140 -2.57 -16.12 26.18
N LYS A 141 -3.81 -16.65 26.26
CA LYS A 141 -4.31 -17.65 25.31
C LYS A 141 -4.70 -16.99 23.99
N ALA A 142 -4.04 -17.36 22.89
CA ALA A 142 -4.20 -16.74 21.57
C ALA A 142 -5.66 -16.75 21.09
N ASP A 143 -6.39 -17.84 21.29
CA ASP A 143 -7.80 -17.95 20.94
C ASP A 143 -8.67 -16.90 21.66
N LYS A 144 -8.48 -16.75 22.97
CA LYS A 144 -9.18 -15.74 23.76
C LYS A 144 -8.85 -14.31 23.28
N VAL A 145 -7.58 -14.05 23.00
CA VAL A 145 -7.08 -12.73 22.57
C VAL A 145 -7.68 -12.35 21.22
N THR A 146 -7.71 -13.27 20.25
CA THR A 146 -8.27 -13.02 18.92
C THR A 146 -9.79 -12.86 18.95
N LYS A 147 -10.51 -13.61 19.79
CA LYS A 147 -11.96 -13.46 19.99
C LYS A 147 -12.34 -12.12 20.63
N GLN A 148 -11.60 -11.70 21.65
CA GLN A 148 -11.86 -10.45 22.38
C GLN A 148 -11.48 -9.21 21.57
N ASN A 149 -10.44 -9.30 20.73
CA ASN A 149 -10.00 -8.21 19.88
C ASN A 149 -9.61 -8.72 18.49
N PRO A 150 -10.56 -8.88 17.57
CA PRO A 150 -10.30 -9.39 16.23
C PRO A 150 -9.32 -8.55 15.41
N ALA A 151 -9.14 -7.25 15.71
CA ALA A 151 -8.18 -6.39 15.02
C ALA A 151 -6.73 -6.92 15.14
N ILE A 152 -6.44 -7.66 16.21
CA ILE A 152 -5.12 -8.27 16.45
C ILE A 152 -4.69 -9.21 15.33
N MET A 153 -5.64 -9.84 14.64
CA MET A 153 -5.33 -10.73 13.52
C MET A 153 -4.54 -10.00 12.43
N MET A 154 -5.04 -8.85 11.97
CA MET A 154 -4.33 -8.02 10.97
C MET A 154 -3.11 -7.33 11.57
N GLU A 155 -3.17 -6.88 12.82
CA GLU A 155 -1.99 -6.32 13.52
C GLU A 155 -0.85 -7.34 13.65
N THR A 156 -1.16 -8.61 13.88
CA THR A 156 -0.16 -9.69 13.93
C THR A 156 0.55 -9.83 12.58
N LEU A 157 -0.19 -9.90 11.47
CA LEU A 157 0.40 -10.03 10.15
C LEU A 157 1.25 -8.79 9.79
N SER A 158 0.73 -7.59 10.04
CA SER A 158 1.45 -6.36 9.72
C SER A 158 2.70 -6.18 10.58
N LEU A 159 2.64 -6.53 11.86
CA LEU A 159 3.81 -6.51 12.74
C LEU A 159 4.85 -7.55 12.31
N ALA A 160 4.41 -8.76 11.98
CA ALA A 160 5.28 -9.82 11.45
C ALA A 160 5.94 -9.38 10.13
N ALA A 161 5.19 -8.72 9.25
CA ALA A 161 5.67 -8.18 7.98
C ALA A 161 6.71 -7.05 8.18
N HIS A 162 6.43 -6.12 9.09
CA HIS A 162 7.36 -5.03 9.42
C HIS A 162 8.68 -5.52 10.01
N LEU A 163 8.62 -6.54 10.88
CA LEU A 163 9.80 -7.08 11.57
C LEU A 163 10.51 -8.19 10.78
N ASN A 164 9.90 -8.72 9.75
CA ASN A 164 10.25 -9.95 9.05
C ASN A 164 10.34 -11.15 10.01
N TYR A 165 9.35 -11.30 10.87
CA TYR A 165 9.25 -12.37 11.87
C TYR A 165 8.23 -13.43 11.45
N ARG A 166 8.35 -14.66 11.98
CA ARG A 166 7.30 -15.69 11.90
C ARG A 166 6.22 -15.44 12.94
N ILE A 167 5.02 -15.90 12.68
CA ILE A 167 3.92 -15.90 13.65
C ILE A 167 4.02 -17.19 14.48
N ASP A 168 3.77 -17.09 15.79
CA ASP A 168 3.68 -18.24 16.68
C ASP A 168 2.59 -19.21 16.20
N THR A 169 2.84 -20.50 16.25
CA THR A 169 1.95 -21.53 15.72
C THR A 169 0.55 -21.48 16.36
N ASN A 170 0.46 -21.35 17.68
CA ASN A 170 -0.83 -21.25 18.37
C ASN A 170 -1.58 -19.97 17.98
N LEU A 171 -0.85 -18.87 17.77
CA LEU A 171 -1.46 -17.62 17.30
C LEU A 171 -1.96 -17.73 15.86
N PHE A 172 -1.21 -18.40 14.98
CA PHE A 172 -1.64 -18.64 13.61
C PHE A 172 -2.93 -19.46 13.56
N TYR A 173 -3.00 -20.56 14.31
CA TYR A 173 -4.22 -21.38 14.38
C TYR A 173 -5.40 -20.65 15.00
N ALA A 174 -5.16 -19.81 16.03
CA ALA A 174 -6.20 -18.95 16.59
C ALA A 174 -6.74 -17.94 15.57
N ILE A 175 -5.87 -17.33 14.75
CA ILE A 175 -6.27 -16.46 13.65
C ILE A 175 -7.11 -17.26 12.64
N LYS A 176 -6.65 -18.45 12.24
CA LYS A 176 -7.34 -19.32 11.28
C LYS A 176 -8.74 -19.72 11.77
N SER A 177 -8.88 -20.07 13.05
CA SER A 177 -10.17 -20.44 13.62
C SER A 177 -11.13 -19.26 13.76
N ASN A 178 -10.61 -18.05 13.98
CA ASN A 178 -11.41 -16.86 14.28
C ASN A 178 -11.45 -15.84 13.14
N HIS A 179 -10.92 -16.18 11.93
CA HIS A 179 -10.74 -15.24 10.81
C HIS A 179 -12.02 -14.49 10.42
N ALA A 180 -13.19 -15.16 10.51
CA ALA A 180 -14.47 -14.56 10.18
C ALA A 180 -14.84 -13.36 11.09
N LEU A 181 -14.29 -13.31 12.31
CA LEU A 181 -14.51 -12.19 13.23
C LEU A 181 -13.91 -10.87 12.75
N ILE A 182 -13.02 -10.90 11.74
CA ILE A 182 -12.46 -9.68 11.15
C ILE A 182 -13.54 -8.75 10.59
N LYS A 183 -14.70 -9.29 10.21
CA LYS A 183 -15.87 -8.50 9.77
C LYS A 183 -16.37 -7.50 10.84
N LYS A 184 -16.07 -7.74 12.12
CA LYS A 184 -16.42 -6.84 13.24
C LYS A 184 -15.43 -5.67 13.37
N VAL A 185 -14.30 -5.69 12.67
CA VAL A 185 -13.28 -4.64 12.72
C VAL A 185 -13.59 -3.58 11.69
N SER A 186 -13.43 -2.30 12.06
CA SER A 186 -13.63 -1.20 11.10
C SER A 186 -12.72 -1.38 9.89
N ILE A 187 -13.25 -1.17 8.71
CA ILE A 187 -12.52 -1.33 7.45
C ILE A 187 -11.31 -0.40 7.36
N ASN A 188 -11.37 0.78 7.97
CA ASN A 188 -10.24 1.70 8.05
C ASN A 188 -9.07 1.10 8.82
N ARG A 189 -9.34 0.34 9.90
CA ARG A 189 -8.31 -0.36 10.66
C ARG A 189 -7.71 -1.51 9.84
N VAL A 190 -8.57 -2.29 9.17
CA VAL A 190 -8.14 -3.37 8.27
C VAL A 190 -7.25 -2.81 7.15
N ARG A 191 -7.69 -1.75 6.46
CA ARG A 191 -6.90 -1.07 5.41
C ARG A 191 -5.54 -0.60 5.93
N PHE A 192 -5.51 0.03 7.09
CA PHE A 192 -4.26 0.54 7.67
C PHE A 192 -3.23 -0.57 7.89
N GLU A 193 -3.66 -1.72 8.42
CA GLU A 193 -2.76 -2.86 8.61
C GLU A 193 -2.42 -3.55 7.27
N PHE A 194 -3.36 -3.61 6.33
CA PHE A 194 -3.14 -4.14 4.98
C PHE A 194 -2.07 -3.34 4.22
N ILE A 195 -2.14 -2.02 4.25
CA ILE A 195 -1.11 -1.14 3.64
C ILE A 195 0.28 -1.46 4.20
N LYS A 196 0.41 -1.67 5.51
CA LYS A 196 1.71 -2.03 6.12
C LYS A 196 2.24 -3.37 5.60
N ILE A 197 1.35 -4.35 5.35
CA ILE A 197 1.74 -5.63 4.78
C ILE A 197 2.23 -5.44 3.35
N VAL A 198 1.45 -4.76 2.50
CA VAL A 198 1.78 -4.48 1.10
C VAL A 198 3.09 -3.70 0.98
N MET A 199 3.31 -2.72 1.88
CA MET A 199 4.52 -1.88 1.90
C MET A 199 5.70 -2.50 2.65
N SER A 200 5.61 -3.75 3.12
CA SER A 200 6.72 -4.45 3.77
C SER A 200 7.82 -4.86 2.77
N GLN A 201 8.94 -5.36 3.28
CA GLN A 201 10.07 -5.77 2.43
C GLN A 201 9.74 -6.99 1.55
N ARG A 202 8.93 -7.93 2.06
CA ARG A 202 8.48 -9.15 1.38
C ARG A 202 6.98 -9.35 1.61
N PRO A 203 6.11 -8.59 0.96
CA PRO A 203 4.66 -8.69 1.14
C PRO A 203 4.12 -10.08 0.82
N SER A 204 4.63 -10.78 -0.20
CA SER A 204 4.14 -12.09 -0.62
C SER A 204 4.10 -13.11 0.52
N LYS A 205 5.13 -13.13 1.37
CA LYS A 205 5.22 -14.04 2.52
C LYS A 205 4.03 -13.89 3.46
N TYR A 206 3.63 -12.65 3.75
CA TYR A 206 2.58 -12.35 4.73
C TYR A 206 1.20 -12.33 4.08
N LEU A 207 1.11 -12.02 2.80
CA LEU A 207 -0.10 -12.20 2.01
C LEU A 207 -0.43 -13.69 1.82
N LYS A 208 0.56 -14.58 1.63
CA LYS A 208 0.36 -16.04 1.69
C LYS A 208 -0.14 -16.49 3.06
N THR A 209 0.42 -15.93 4.14
CA THR A 209 -0.07 -16.22 5.50
C THR A 209 -1.49 -15.71 5.71
N MET A 210 -1.82 -14.52 5.16
CA MET A 210 -3.16 -13.97 5.17
C MET A 210 -4.16 -14.86 4.42
N HIS A 211 -3.75 -15.45 3.30
CA HIS A 211 -4.55 -16.41 2.54
C HIS A 211 -4.73 -17.72 3.34
N ALA A 212 -3.65 -18.34 3.79
CA ALA A 212 -3.66 -19.60 4.55
C ALA A 212 -4.45 -19.52 5.86
N SER A 213 -4.56 -18.34 6.46
CA SER A 213 -5.36 -18.09 7.66
C SER A 213 -6.86 -17.81 7.39
N GLY A 214 -7.29 -17.74 6.14
CA GLY A 214 -8.67 -17.41 5.76
C GLY A 214 -8.98 -15.90 5.75
N LEU A 215 -8.09 -15.05 6.26
CA LEU A 215 -8.34 -13.59 6.30
C LEU A 215 -8.46 -12.97 4.90
N MET A 216 -7.70 -13.46 3.92
CA MET A 216 -7.79 -12.97 2.54
C MET A 216 -9.17 -13.26 1.94
N HIS A 217 -9.73 -14.43 2.20
CA HIS A 217 -11.06 -14.81 1.73
C HIS A 217 -12.17 -13.85 2.24
N VAL A 218 -12.01 -13.31 3.44
CA VAL A 218 -12.97 -12.36 4.01
C VAL A 218 -12.74 -10.93 3.53
N ILE A 219 -11.48 -10.51 3.38
CA ILE A 219 -11.12 -9.11 3.11
C ILE A 219 -11.07 -8.82 1.60
N ILE A 220 -10.47 -9.73 0.82
CA ILE A 220 -10.32 -9.61 -0.65
C ILE A 220 -10.62 -10.99 -1.26
N PRO A 221 -11.90 -11.44 -1.24
CA PRO A 221 -12.28 -12.74 -1.77
C PRO A 221 -11.90 -12.91 -3.25
N GLU A 222 -11.95 -11.84 -4.03
CA GLU A 222 -11.59 -11.84 -5.45
C GLU A 222 -10.13 -12.24 -5.69
N LEU A 223 -9.22 -11.84 -4.79
CA LEU A 223 -7.83 -12.26 -4.86
C LEU A 223 -7.66 -13.69 -4.33
N SER A 224 -8.46 -14.08 -3.34
CA SER A 224 -8.39 -15.43 -2.76
C SER A 224 -8.76 -16.53 -3.77
N ILE A 225 -9.74 -16.29 -4.65
CA ILE A 225 -10.13 -17.26 -5.69
C ILE A 225 -9.12 -17.41 -6.83
N CYS A 226 -8.08 -16.59 -6.87
CA CYS A 226 -6.96 -16.75 -7.81
C CYS A 226 -6.04 -17.92 -7.44
N ASP A 227 -6.17 -18.48 -6.22
CA ASP A 227 -5.41 -19.64 -5.76
C ASP A 227 -5.77 -20.88 -6.59
N GLY A 228 -4.76 -21.61 -7.05
CA GLY A 228 -4.93 -22.80 -7.87
C GLY A 228 -5.38 -22.53 -9.31
N VAL A 229 -5.61 -21.28 -9.71
CA VAL A 229 -5.94 -20.96 -11.11
C VAL A 229 -4.70 -21.09 -11.97
N THR A 230 -4.63 -22.19 -12.71
CA THR A 230 -3.49 -22.54 -13.58
C THR A 230 -3.40 -21.62 -14.79
N GLN A 231 -2.18 -21.33 -15.21
CA GLN A 231 -1.86 -20.50 -16.36
C GLN A 231 -1.05 -21.30 -17.40
N ASN A 232 -0.83 -20.71 -18.58
CA ASN A 232 0.00 -21.34 -19.60
C ASN A 232 1.46 -21.46 -19.08
N ARG A 233 1.91 -22.70 -18.84
CA ARG A 233 3.23 -23.01 -18.28
C ARG A 233 4.41 -22.53 -19.13
N LYS A 234 4.18 -22.24 -20.42
CA LYS A 234 5.21 -21.65 -21.28
C LYS A 234 5.61 -20.24 -20.83
N TYR A 235 4.69 -19.51 -20.21
CA TYR A 235 4.87 -18.11 -19.83
C TYR A 235 4.85 -17.87 -18.31
N HIS A 236 4.26 -18.79 -17.53
CA HIS A 236 4.07 -18.64 -16.10
C HIS A 236 4.39 -19.93 -15.34
N LYS A 237 5.30 -19.86 -14.39
CA LYS A 237 5.63 -20.98 -13.50
C LYS A 237 4.57 -21.18 -12.41
N TYR A 238 3.89 -20.13 -12.01
CA TYR A 238 3.00 -20.07 -10.85
C TYR A 238 1.53 -20.00 -11.26
N ASP A 239 0.62 -20.33 -10.34
CA ASP A 239 -0.80 -20.00 -10.42
C ASP A 239 -1.02 -18.49 -10.34
N VAL A 240 -2.25 -18.03 -10.60
CA VAL A 240 -2.57 -16.59 -10.65
C VAL A 240 -2.29 -15.91 -9.31
N LEU A 241 -2.69 -16.52 -8.17
CA LEU A 241 -2.44 -15.93 -6.86
C LEU A 241 -0.96 -15.76 -6.58
N THR A 242 -0.20 -16.85 -6.71
CA THR A 242 1.25 -16.83 -6.44
C THR A 242 1.97 -15.85 -7.36
N HIS A 243 1.55 -15.72 -8.63
CA HIS A 243 2.05 -14.74 -9.57
C HIS A 243 1.78 -13.31 -9.10
N CYS A 244 0.54 -12.96 -8.73
CA CYS A 244 0.18 -11.64 -8.21
C CYS A 244 0.98 -11.27 -6.94
N LEU A 245 1.12 -12.23 -6.01
CA LEU A 245 1.89 -12.01 -4.79
C LEU A 245 3.38 -11.77 -5.08
N THR A 246 3.94 -12.51 -6.04
CA THR A 246 5.34 -12.35 -6.49
C THR A 246 5.54 -11.04 -7.25
N ALA A 247 4.57 -10.63 -8.07
CA ALA A 247 4.58 -9.32 -8.74
C ALA A 247 4.61 -8.16 -7.72
N CYS A 248 3.84 -8.28 -6.63
CA CYS A 248 3.87 -7.30 -5.54
C CYS A 248 5.25 -7.22 -4.85
N ASP A 249 5.99 -8.32 -4.69
CA ASP A 249 7.35 -8.32 -4.16
C ASP A 249 8.34 -7.61 -5.09
N ASN A 250 8.20 -7.85 -6.41
CA ASN A 250 9.08 -7.30 -7.44
C ASN A 250 8.77 -5.84 -7.80
N ALA A 251 7.59 -5.34 -7.43
CA ALA A 251 7.22 -3.94 -7.61
C ALA A 251 8.05 -3.02 -6.70
N GLU A 252 8.45 -1.87 -7.23
CA GLU A 252 9.08 -0.82 -6.43
C GLU A 252 8.21 -0.50 -5.20
N ARG A 253 8.85 0.03 -4.14
CA ARG A 253 8.17 0.27 -2.87
C ARG A 253 7.32 1.54 -2.91
N ASP A 254 6.40 1.56 -3.84
CA ASP A 254 5.35 2.56 -4.04
C ASP A 254 3.98 1.91 -3.84
N LEU A 255 3.03 2.60 -3.20
CA LEU A 255 1.74 2.01 -2.84
C LEU A 255 0.87 1.73 -4.06
N LEU A 256 0.80 2.67 -5.01
CA LEU A 256 0.00 2.50 -6.23
C LEU A 256 0.51 1.34 -7.06
N LEU A 257 1.83 1.30 -7.25
CA LEU A 257 2.48 0.27 -8.05
C LEU A 257 2.32 -1.13 -7.42
N ARG A 258 2.46 -1.24 -6.10
CA ARG A 258 2.30 -2.52 -5.38
C ARG A 258 0.85 -3.01 -5.35
N LEU A 259 -0.11 -2.10 -5.22
CA LEU A 259 -1.53 -2.44 -5.33
C LEU A 259 -1.88 -2.87 -6.75
N ALA A 260 -1.37 -2.17 -7.77
CA ALA A 260 -1.55 -2.56 -9.15
C ALA A 260 -0.92 -3.93 -9.44
N ALA A 261 0.31 -4.18 -9.00
CA ALA A 261 0.98 -5.47 -9.15
C ALA A 261 0.26 -6.61 -8.41
N LEU A 262 -0.31 -6.34 -7.24
CA LEU A 262 -1.08 -7.33 -6.48
C LEU A 262 -2.41 -7.70 -7.14
N LEU A 263 -3.03 -6.77 -7.87
CA LEU A 263 -4.40 -6.92 -8.39
C LEU A 263 -4.46 -7.01 -9.93
N HIS A 264 -3.33 -6.93 -10.67
CA HIS A 264 -3.36 -6.83 -12.13
C HIS A 264 -4.07 -7.99 -12.81
N ASP A 265 -3.93 -9.18 -12.27
CA ASP A 265 -4.49 -10.43 -12.80
C ASP A 265 -5.74 -10.92 -12.06
N VAL A 266 -6.31 -10.11 -11.15
CA VAL A 266 -7.48 -10.49 -10.35
C VAL A 266 -8.72 -10.83 -11.18
N GLY A 267 -8.77 -10.37 -12.43
CA GLY A 267 -9.84 -10.67 -13.40
C GLY A 267 -9.76 -12.06 -14.03
N LYS A 268 -8.59 -12.71 -14.01
CA LYS A 268 -8.37 -13.98 -14.71
C LYS A 268 -9.37 -15.09 -14.35
N PRO A 269 -9.69 -15.35 -13.08
CA PRO A 269 -10.67 -16.38 -12.74
C PRO A 269 -12.05 -16.21 -13.39
N GLN A 270 -12.48 -14.94 -13.60
CA GLN A 270 -13.81 -14.64 -14.16
C GLN A 270 -13.90 -14.78 -15.69
N VAL A 271 -12.76 -14.69 -16.37
CA VAL A 271 -12.70 -14.76 -17.84
C VAL A 271 -11.91 -15.98 -18.33
N ARG A 272 -11.72 -16.95 -17.43
CA ARG A 272 -11.00 -18.19 -17.76
C ARG A 272 -11.82 -19.03 -18.72
N GLU A 273 -11.23 -19.32 -19.87
CA GLU A 273 -11.81 -20.20 -20.89
C GLU A 273 -10.82 -21.29 -21.27
N GLU A 274 -11.35 -22.49 -21.55
CA GLU A 274 -10.60 -23.57 -22.10
C GLU A 274 -10.96 -23.73 -23.60
N VAL A 275 -9.97 -23.52 -24.43
CA VAL A 275 -10.13 -23.59 -25.91
C VAL A 275 -9.27 -24.67 -26.48
N VAL A 276 -9.77 -25.36 -27.52
CA VAL A 276 -8.97 -26.31 -28.32
C VAL A 276 -8.38 -25.54 -29.50
N LYS A 277 -7.05 -25.43 -29.56
CA LYS A 277 -6.35 -24.79 -30.68
C LYS A 277 -5.22 -25.70 -31.19
N GLY A 278 -5.34 -26.11 -32.44
CA GLY A 278 -4.40 -27.06 -33.06
C GLY A 278 -4.37 -28.41 -32.33
N GLY A 279 -5.53 -28.96 -31.96
CA GLY A 279 -5.66 -30.25 -31.26
C GLY A 279 -5.17 -30.29 -29.82
N LYS A 280 -4.82 -29.11 -29.22
CA LYS A 280 -4.33 -29.01 -27.84
C LYS A 280 -5.25 -28.13 -27.02
N TYR A 281 -5.57 -28.57 -25.81
CA TYR A 281 -6.26 -27.73 -24.80
C TYR A 281 -5.37 -26.57 -24.35
N LYS A 282 -5.90 -25.36 -24.40
CA LYS A 282 -5.24 -24.15 -23.94
C LYS A 282 -6.17 -23.38 -23.04
N VAL A 283 -5.64 -22.84 -21.96
CA VAL A 283 -6.35 -21.89 -21.10
C VAL A 283 -6.07 -20.48 -21.60
N THR A 284 -7.13 -19.70 -21.77
CA THR A 284 -7.07 -18.29 -22.19
C THR A 284 -7.77 -17.40 -21.16
N PHE A 285 -7.43 -16.11 -21.16
CA PHE A 285 -7.92 -15.11 -20.23
C PHE A 285 -8.16 -13.77 -20.96
N TYR A 286 -8.92 -13.82 -22.04
CA TYR A 286 -9.17 -12.62 -22.85
C TYR A 286 -9.90 -11.55 -22.03
N ASN A 287 -9.49 -10.27 -22.18
CA ASN A 287 -10.03 -9.10 -21.50
C ASN A 287 -9.97 -9.16 -19.95
N HIS A 288 -9.03 -9.97 -19.39
CA HIS A 288 -8.85 -9.99 -17.92
C HIS A 288 -8.38 -8.65 -17.38
N GLU A 289 -7.67 -7.83 -18.16
CA GLU A 289 -7.27 -6.46 -17.82
C GLU A 289 -8.48 -5.53 -17.68
N VAL A 290 -9.49 -5.67 -18.53
CA VAL A 290 -10.74 -4.90 -18.46
C VAL A 290 -11.56 -5.31 -17.24
N THR A 291 -11.75 -6.61 -17.06
CA THR A 291 -12.49 -7.17 -15.93
C THR A 291 -11.76 -6.89 -14.62
N GLY A 292 -10.44 -7.14 -14.59
CA GLY A 292 -9.57 -6.90 -13.43
C GLY A 292 -9.53 -5.45 -12.99
N SER A 293 -9.48 -4.51 -13.94
CA SER A 293 -9.55 -3.07 -13.68
C SER A 293 -10.84 -2.69 -12.92
N LYS A 294 -11.99 -3.14 -13.42
CA LYS A 294 -13.30 -2.92 -12.77
C LYS A 294 -13.36 -3.56 -11.38
N MET A 295 -12.82 -4.78 -11.24
CA MET A 295 -12.75 -5.50 -9.95
C MET A 295 -11.83 -4.77 -8.97
N ALA A 296 -10.62 -4.40 -9.36
CA ALA A 296 -9.66 -3.68 -8.52
C ALA A 296 -10.25 -2.37 -8.00
N ARG A 297 -10.92 -1.60 -8.86
CA ARG A 297 -11.62 -0.37 -8.46
C ARG A 297 -12.68 -0.64 -7.37
N ARG A 298 -13.49 -1.71 -7.52
CA ARG A 298 -14.50 -2.11 -6.52
C ARG A 298 -13.85 -2.55 -5.21
N ILE A 299 -12.77 -3.37 -5.27
CA ILE A 299 -12.00 -3.84 -4.12
C ILE A 299 -11.46 -2.65 -3.32
N LEU A 300 -10.77 -1.72 -3.99
CA LEU A 300 -10.14 -0.58 -3.33
C LEU A 300 -11.18 0.37 -2.71
N ARG A 301 -12.31 0.61 -3.39
CA ARG A 301 -13.42 1.39 -2.81
C ARG A 301 -14.03 0.70 -1.59
N ARG A 302 -14.25 -0.62 -1.63
CA ARG A 302 -14.73 -1.40 -0.48
C ARG A 302 -13.76 -1.33 0.70
N LEU A 303 -12.45 -1.33 0.43
CA LEU A 303 -11.41 -1.13 1.44
C LEU A 303 -11.24 0.34 1.85
N LYS A 304 -12.07 1.25 1.35
CA LYS A 304 -12.06 2.69 1.63
C LYS A 304 -10.73 3.39 1.29
N PHE A 305 -10.05 2.98 0.24
CA PHE A 305 -9.04 3.83 -0.40
C PHE A 305 -9.72 5.07 -1.01
N ASP A 306 -8.99 6.16 -1.13
CA ASP A 306 -9.47 7.36 -1.81
C ASP A 306 -9.75 7.09 -3.30
N LYS A 307 -10.56 7.99 -3.90
CA LYS A 307 -10.99 7.85 -5.29
C LYS A 307 -9.81 7.88 -6.26
N GLU A 308 -8.83 8.72 -6.00
CA GLU A 308 -7.66 8.92 -6.85
C GLU A 308 -6.78 7.66 -6.88
N THR A 309 -6.47 7.10 -5.71
CA THR A 309 -5.76 5.81 -5.59
C THR A 309 -6.51 4.70 -6.34
N ALA A 310 -7.83 4.59 -6.14
CA ALA A 310 -8.62 3.54 -6.78
C ALA A 310 -8.67 3.68 -8.30
N LEU A 311 -8.72 4.90 -8.84
CA LEU A 311 -8.67 5.17 -10.27
C LEU A 311 -7.28 4.89 -10.84
N ALA A 312 -6.22 5.43 -10.24
CA ALA A 312 -4.85 5.26 -10.73
C ALA A 312 -4.44 3.77 -10.80
N VAL A 313 -4.77 2.97 -9.77
CA VAL A 313 -4.54 1.52 -9.80
C VAL A 313 -5.37 0.82 -10.87
N SER A 314 -6.65 1.18 -11.00
CA SER A 314 -7.57 0.65 -12.01
C SER A 314 -7.05 0.92 -13.43
N ASP A 315 -6.55 2.12 -13.71
CA ASP A 315 -6.02 2.52 -15.02
C ASP A 315 -4.71 1.81 -15.35
N LEU A 316 -3.83 1.62 -14.37
CA LEU A 316 -2.62 0.81 -14.54
C LEU A 316 -2.97 -0.64 -14.91
N ILE A 317 -3.97 -1.23 -14.24
CA ILE A 317 -4.42 -2.60 -14.53
C ILE A 317 -5.06 -2.67 -15.91
N TYR A 318 -5.90 -1.71 -16.28
CA TYR A 318 -6.53 -1.68 -17.60
C TYR A 318 -5.50 -1.62 -18.75
N ASN A 319 -4.38 -0.95 -18.52
CA ASN A 319 -3.36 -0.72 -19.54
C ASN A 319 -2.17 -1.70 -19.47
N HIS A 320 -2.10 -2.63 -18.51
CA HIS A 320 -0.90 -3.45 -18.30
C HIS A 320 -0.61 -4.43 -19.43
N MET A 321 -1.65 -4.85 -20.21
CA MET A 321 -1.55 -5.83 -21.30
C MET A 321 -1.23 -5.21 -22.66
N TYR A 322 -0.47 -4.08 -22.71
CA TYR A 322 0.02 -3.62 -24.00
C TYR A 322 1.02 -4.60 -24.60
N ASN A 323 0.76 -5.01 -25.85
CA ASN A 323 1.65 -5.91 -26.58
C ASN A 323 2.25 -5.19 -27.80
N TYR A 324 3.35 -4.46 -27.57
CA TYR A 324 4.04 -3.78 -28.65
C TYR A 324 4.75 -4.76 -29.57
N GLU A 325 4.38 -4.72 -30.86
CA GLU A 325 5.08 -5.40 -31.95
C GLU A 325 5.54 -4.36 -32.96
N PRO A 326 6.88 -4.20 -33.18
CA PRO A 326 7.42 -3.10 -33.99
C PRO A 326 6.81 -3.02 -35.40
N ASN A 327 6.56 -4.16 -36.03
CA ASN A 327 6.05 -4.23 -37.41
C ASN A 327 4.53 -4.14 -37.52
N ARG A 328 3.80 -4.14 -36.40
CA ARG A 328 2.32 -4.10 -36.40
C ARG A 328 1.74 -2.81 -35.83
N TRP A 329 2.54 -2.04 -35.10
CA TRP A 329 2.07 -0.79 -34.52
C TRP A 329 2.35 0.39 -35.46
N SER A 330 1.29 0.96 -36.03
CA SER A 330 1.35 2.22 -36.79
C SER A 330 1.76 3.40 -35.90
N ASN A 331 2.14 4.54 -36.50
CA ASN A 331 2.39 5.77 -35.75
C ASN A 331 1.16 6.20 -34.94
N ALA A 332 -0.04 6.06 -35.50
CA ALA A 332 -1.29 6.33 -34.82
C ALA A 332 -1.51 5.41 -33.60
N ALA A 333 -1.16 4.12 -33.70
CA ALA A 333 -1.24 3.20 -32.56
C ALA A 333 -0.31 3.63 -31.41
N VAL A 334 0.89 4.12 -31.72
CA VAL A 334 1.82 4.64 -30.71
C VAL A 334 1.30 5.95 -30.12
N ARG A 335 0.75 6.86 -30.94
CA ARG A 335 0.11 8.10 -30.45
C ARG A 335 -1.07 7.81 -29.53
N ARG A 336 -1.95 6.85 -29.88
CA ARG A 336 -3.04 6.38 -29.00
C ARG A 336 -2.52 5.89 -27.65
N PHE A 337 -1.44 5.10 -27.65
CA PHE A 337 -0.83 4.66 -26.41
C PHE A 337 -0.30 5.83 -25.58
N ILE A 338 0.43 6.77 -26.18
CA ILE A 338 0.96 7.97 -25.53
C ILE A 338 -0.17 8.78 -24.86
N ALA A 339 -1.25 9.03 -25.59
CA ALA A 339 -2.41 9.74 -25.08
C ALA A 339 -3.10 8.97 -23.93
N LYS A 340 -3.30 7.67 -24.12
CA LYS A 340 -3.99 6.78 -23.16
C LYS A 340 -3.30 6.66 -21.82
N VAL A 341 -1.95 6.60 -21.80
CA VAL A 341 -1.16 6.52 -20.57
C VAL A 341 -0.59 7.87 -20.12
N HIS A 342 -1.06 8.96 -20.72
CA HIS A 342 -0.73 10.35 -20.38
C HIS A 342 0.77 10.66 -20.38
N ILE A 343 1.52 10.21 -21.41
CA ILE A 343 2.94 10.54 -21.54
C ILE A 343 3.08 12.00 -21.94
N SER A 344 3.64 12.81 -21.07
CA SER A 344 3.92 14.24 -21.28
C SER A 344 5.43 14.50 -21.40
N GLY A 345 5.81 15.77 -21.53
CA GLY A 345 7.23 16.18 -21.63
C GLY A 345 8.07 15.85 -20.41
N LYS A 346 7.46 15.69 -19.22
CA LYS A 346 8.17 15.22 -18.01
C LYS A 346 8.41 13.71 -18.06
N GLU A 347 7.38 12.97 -18.44
CA GLU A 347 7.40 11.50 -18.48
C GLU A 347 8.32 10.99 -19.60
N ILE A 348 8.36 11.66 -20.77
CA ILE A 348 9.21 11.25 -21.89
C ILE A 348 10.70 11.20 -21.54
N LYS A 349 11.15 12.09 -20.62
CA LYS A 349 12.53 12.11 -20.14
C LYS A 349 12.84 10.89 -19.24
N ARG A 350 11.83 10.34 -18.54
CA ARG A 350 11.95 9.25 -17.57
C ARG A 350 11.01 8.09 -17.88
N LEU A 351 10.85 7.77 -19.15
CA LEU A 351 9.85 6.86 -19.65
C LEU A 351 9.87 5.49 -18.95
N SER A 352 11.06 4.90 -18.76
CA SER A 352 11.24 3.64 -18.04
C SER A 352 10.83 3.66 -16.56
N ARG A 353 10.66 4.87 -15.99
CA ARG A 353 10.19 5.09 -14.61
C ARG A 353 8.68 5.31 -14.51
N MET A 354 7.97 5.32 -15.61
CA MET A 354 6.52 5.43 -15.58
C MET A 354 5.90 4.19 -14.94
N PRO A 355 4.83 4.36 -14.14
CA PRO A 355 4.19 3.26 -13.42
C PRO A 355 3.80 2.09 -14.33
N ILE A 356 3.37 2.34 -15.57
CA ILE A 356 2.98 1.30 -16.52
C ILE A 356 4.17 0.39 -16.92
N PHE A 357 5.36 0.96 -17.15
CA PHE A 357 6.56 0.20 -17.48
C PHE A 357 7.12 -0.52 -16.26
N LEU A 358 7.05 0.11 -15.07
CA LEU A 358 7.44 -0.50 -13.79
C LEU A 358 6.52 -1.67 -13.44
N LEU A 359 5.21 -1.54 -13.66
CA LEU A 359 4.26 -2.64 -13.47
C LEU A 359 4.58 -3.81 -14.40
N ARG A 360 4.83 -3.54 -15.69
CA ARG A 360 5.20 -4.57 -16.67
C ARG A 360 6.51 -5.29 -16.30
N LYS A 361 7.49 -4.55 -15.76
CA LYS A 361 8.73 -5.13 -15.23
C LYS A 361 8.46 -6.07 -14.05
N ALA A 362 7.62 -5.64 -13.10
CA ALA A 362 7.27 -6.42 -11.90
C ALA A 362 6.48 -7.70 -12.26
N ASP A 363 5.49 -7.59 -13.15
CA ASP A 363 4.72 -8.70 -13.73
C ASP A 363 5.65 -9.74 -14.39
N ARG A 364 6.52 -9.25 -15.25
CA ARG A 364 7.46 -10.11 -15.98
C ARG A 364 8.45 -10.84 -15.06
N ALA A 365 8.98 -10.14 -14.04
CA ALA A 365 9.85 -10.75 -13.04
C ALA A 365 9.12 -11.81 -12.20
N ALA A 366 7.79 -11.70 -12.07
CA ALA A 366 6.95 -12.63 -11.32
C ALA A 366 6.64 -13.93 -12.08
N ASN A 367 6.96 -14.04 -13.35
CA ASN A 367 6.70 -15.26 -14.14
C ASN A 367 7.51 -16.49 -13.69
N GLY A 368 8.54 -16.29 -12.85
CA GLY A 368 9.39 -17.36 -12.32
C GLY A 368 10.34 -17.97 -13.36
N LEU A 369 10.54 -17.31 -14.50
CA LEU A 369 11.40 -17.74 -15.62
C LEU A 369 12.72 -16.98 -15.68
N ASN A 370 13.16 -16.37 -14.59
CA ASN A 370 14.37 -15.52 -14.47
C ASN A 370 14.42 -14.35 -15.48
N LEU A 371 13.26 -13.81 -15.86
CA LEU A 371 13.12 -12.70 -16.79
C LEU A 371 13.16 -11.35 -16.07
N SER A 372 14.17 -11.13 -15.22
CA SER A 372 14.29 -9.91 -14.40
C SER A 372 14.64 -8.65 -15.19
N GLU A 373 15.19 -8.80 -16.41
CA GLU A 373 15.63 -7.67 -17.21
C GLU A 373 14.52 -7.07 -18.07
N ILE A 374 14.69 -5.78 -18.40
CA ILE A 374 13.82 -5.08 -19.35
C ILE A 374 13.90 -5.82 -20.71
N SER A 375 12.76 -6.19 -21.28
CA SER A 375 12.79 -6.92 -22.54
C SER A 375 13.32 -6.05 -23.69
N PRO A 376 14.03 -6.63 -24.68
CA PRO A 376 14.42 -5.92 -25.89
C PRO A 376 13.24 -5.21 -26.59
N ARG A 377 12.05 -5.83 -26.54
CA ARG A 377 10.81 -5.22 -27.06
C ARG A 377 10.41 -3.96 -26.31
N GLN A 378 10.56 -3.92 -24.99
CA GLN A 378 10.26 -2.72 -24.21
C GLN A 378 11.24 -1.59 -24.54
N ILE A 379 12.53 -1.89 -24.67
CA ILE A 379 13.56 -0.90 -25.07
C ILE A 379 13.21 -0.32 -26.46
N SER A 380 12.88 -1.19 -27.40
CA SER A 380 12.45 -0.80 -28.75
C SER A 380 11.20 0.08 -28.71
N PHE A 381 10.23 -0.27 -27.86
CA PHE A 381 9.00 0.50 -27.70
C PHE A 381 9.25 1.88 -27.08
N GLU A 382 10.06 1.96 -26.05
CA GLU A 382 10.44 3.25 -25.45
C GLU A 382 11.15 4.17 -26.45
N LYS A 383 12.04 3.62 -27.30
CA LYS A 383 12.68 4.35 -28.39
C LYS A 383 11.65 4.86 -29.39
N ARG A 384 10.68 4.03 -29.78
CA ARG A 384 9.62 4.38 -30.70
C ARG A 384 8.69 5.45 -30.14
N ILE A 385 8.33 5.35 -28.85
CA ILE A 385 7.53 6.38 -28.17
C ILE A 385 8.24 7.74 -28.23
N ARG A 386 9.54 7.81 -27.90
CA ARG A 386 10.30 9.06 -27.99
C ARG A 386 10.30 9.64 -29.39
N GLN A 387 10.52 8.81 -30.41
CA GLN A 387 10.50 9.24 -31.79
C GLN A 387 9.15 9.84 -32.18
N ILE A 388 8.04 9.12 -31.92
CA ILE A 388 6.69 9.57 -32.25
C ILE A 388 6.29 10.80 -31.45
N TYR A 389 6.63 10.85 -30.15
CA TYR A 389 6.37 12.03 -29.31
C TYR A 389 7.01 13.28 -29.90
N ASN A 390 8.26 13.22 -30.33
CA ASN A 390 8.98 14.35 -30.90
C ASN A 390 8.47 14.76 -32.30
N GLN A 391 7.86 13.82 -33.04
CA GLN A 391 7.30 14.07 -34.38
C GLN A 391 5.85 14.53 -34.35
N SER A 392 5.13 14.28 -33.26
CA SER A 392 3.70 14.57 -33.16
C SER A 392 3.46 15.97 -32.59
N ARG A 393 2.56 16.74 -33.25
CA ARG A 393 2.14 18.04 -32.76
C ARG A 393 1.02 17.98 -31.73
N VAL A 394 0.14 16.98 -31.86
CA VAL A 394 -1.04 16.81 -31.02
C VAL A 394 -1.05 15.43 -30.42
N LEU A 395 -1.03 15.36 -29.10
CA LEU A 395 -1.07 14.11 -28.31
C LEU A 395 -2.08 14.17 -27.18
N HIS A 396 -2.54 15.37 -26.81
CA HIS A 396 -3.45 15.60 -25.69
C HIS A 396 -4.53 16.62 -26.08
N ILE A 397 -5.66 16.61 -25.35
CA ILE A 397 -6.78 17.53 -25.57
C ILE A 397 -6.33 19.00 -25.64
N LYS A 398 -5.40 19.39 -24.77
CA LYS A 398 -4.86 20.77 -24.75
C LYS A 398 -4.08 21.18 -25.99
N ASP A 399 -3.71 20.23 -26.84
CA ASP A 399 -2.94 20.46 -28.06
C ASP A 399 -3.87 20.60 -29.29
N LEU A 400 -5.21 20.44 -29.11
CA LEU A 400 -6.20 20.66 -30.16
C LEU A 400 -6.28 22.14 -30.52
N ALA A 401 -6.59 22.42 -31.79
CA ALA A 401 -6.78 23.78 -32.30
C ALA A 401 -8.06 24.48 -31.78
N ILE A 402 -8.92 23.74 -31.07
CA ILE A 402 -10.09 24.25 -30.33
C ILE A 402 -10.14 23.70 -28.93
N ASP A 403 -10.74 24.44 -28.04
CA ASP A 403 -10.94 24.03 -26.63
C ASP A 403 -12.43 23.98 -26.27
N GLY A 404 -12.70 23.77 -24.96
CA GLY A 404 -14.07 23.70 -24.46
C GLY A 404 -14.82 25.03 -24.56
N ILE A 405 -14.13 26.18 -24.55
CA ILE A 405 -14.74 27.51 -24.65
C ILE A 405 -15.27 27.69 -26.07
N VAL A 406 -14.47 27.41 -27.08
CA VAL A 406 -14.87 27.45 -28.49
C VAL A 406 -16.09 26.55 -28.74
N LEU A 407 -16.13 25.34 -28.18
CA LEU A 407 -17.29 24.43 -28.32
C LEU A 407 -18.56 24.98 -27.64
N MET A 408 -18.42 25.64 -26.51
CA MET A 408 -19.55 26.25 -25.80
C MET A 408 -20.14 27.41 -26.59
N GLU A 409 -19.29 28.28 -27.18
CA GLU A 409 -19.68 29.43 -27.96
C GLU A 409 -20.33 29.00 -29.27
N GLU A 410 -19.70 28.13 -30.05
CA GLU A 410 -20.14 27.71 -31.39
C GLU A 410 -21.45 26.90 -31.34
N PHE A 411 -21.59 25.99 -30.38
CA PHE A 411 -22.75 25.10 -30.29
C PHE A 411 -23.72 25.44 -29.16
N LYS A 412 -23.55 26.59 -28.49
CA LYS A 412 -24.38 27.07 -27.37
C LYS A 412 -24.53 26.00 -26.24
N LEU A 413 -23.45 25.26 -25.98
CA LEU A 413 -23.42 24.20 -24.98
C LEU A 413 -23.20 24.77 -23.58
N LYS A 414 -23.86 24.15 -22.56
CA LYS A 414 -23.57 24.46 -21.17
C LYS A 414 -22.32 23.69 -20.70
N PRO A 415 -21.55 24.24 -19.74
CA PRO A 415 -20.45 23.49 -19.09
C PRO A 415 -20.92 22.14 -18.59
N GLY A 416 -20.22 21.06 -18.97
CA GLY A 416 -20.62 19.72 -18.57
C GLY A 416 -19.83 18.59 -19.25
N PRO A 417 -20.14 17.32 -18.94
CA PRO A 417 -19.45 16.15 -19.47
C PRO A 417 -19.45 16.05 -21.01
N THR A 418 -20.47 16.57 -21.67
CA THR A 418 -20.63 16.57 -23.14
C THR A 418 -19.44 17.21 -23.82
N ILE A 419 -18.94 18.35 -23.31
CA ILE A 419 -17.75 19.02 -23.85
C ILE A 419 -16.53 18.10 -23.82
N GLY A 420 -16.33 17.42 -22.68
CA GLY A 420 -15.26 16.45 -22.52
C GLY A 420 -15.38 15.27 -23.50
N HIS A 421 -16.58 14.79 -23.77
CA HIS A 421 -16.83 13.72 -24.75
C HIS A 421 -16.47 14.18 -26.16
N ILE A 422 -16.90 15.40 -26.58
CA ILE A 422 -16.56 15.97 -27.88
C ILE A 422 -15.05 16.13 -28.03
N LEU A 423 -14.37 16.74 -27.05
CA LEU A 423 -12.92 16.92 -27.10
C LEU A 423 -12.15 15.60 -27.19
N ASN A 424 -12.60 14.57 -26.49
CA ASN A 424 -12.01 13.23 -26.59
C ASN A 424 -12.25 12.60 -27.98
N TYR A 425 -13.43 12.79 -28.57
CA TYR A 425 -13.73 12.36 -29.93
C TYR A 425 -12.82 13.06 -30.95
N LEU A 426 -12.72 14.39 -30.89
CA LEU A 426 -11.84 15.16 -31.74
C LEU A 426 -10.37 14.77 -31.60
N LEU A 427 -9.91 14.55 -30.37
CA LEU A 427 -8.56 14.05 -30.13
C LEU A 427 -8.36 12.69 -30.79
N SER A 428 -9.36 11.79 -30.78
CA SER A 428 -9.25 10.46 -31.41
C SER A 428 -9.04 10.57 -32.93
N ILE A 429 -9.68 11.52 -33.59
CA ILE A 429 -9.51 11.80 -35.01
C ILE A 429 -8.10 12.33 -35.30
N VAL A 430 -7.68 13.35 -34.55
CA VAL A 430 -6.36 13.98 -34.75
C VAL A 430 -5.22 13.01 -34.42
N ILE A 431 -5.39 12.09 -33.50
CA ILE A 431 -4.41 11.02 -33.23
C ILE A 431 -4.23 10.11 -34.45
N GLU A 432 -5.27 9.83 -35.19
CA GLU A 432 -5.16 9.06 -36.45
C GLU A 432 -4.47 9.90 -37.54
N ASP A 433 -4.96 11.12 -37.77
CA ASP A 433 -4.42 12.04 -38.77
C ASP A 433 -4.19 13.44 -38.16
N GLN A 434 -2.91 13.78 -37.98
CA GLN A 434 -2.48 15.08 -37.39
C GLN A 434 -2.88 16.30 -38.28
N SER A 435 -3.14 16.11 -39.56
CA SER A 435 -3.57 17.17 -40.48
C SER A 435 -4.97 17.68 -40.19
N MET A 436 -5.80 16.87 -39.52
CA MET A 436 -7.16 17.21 -39.09
C MET A 436 -7.20 18.27 -37.96
N ASN A 437 -6.07 18.62 -37.35
CA ASN A 437 -6.03 19.64 -36.30
C ASN A 437 -6.10 21.06 -36.83
N GLN A 438 -7.18 21.36 -37.51
CA GLN A 438 -7.54 22.69 -38.04
C GLN A 438 -8.88 23.11 -37.45
N ARG A 439 -8.99 24.37 -36.99
CA ARG A 439 -10.19 24.88 -36.32
C ARG A 439 -11.49 24.55 -37.07
N ASN A 440 -11.55 24.87 -38.38
CA ASN A 440 -12.76 24.66 -39.18
C ASN A 440 -13.13 23.17 -39.29
N VAL A 441 -12.11 22.29 -39.49
CA VAL A 441 -12.31 20.84 -39.59
C VAL A 441 -12.82 20.28 -38.26
N LEU A 442 -12.26 20.73 -37.15
CA LEU A 442 -12.68 20.25 -35.82
C LEU A 442 -14.09 20.71 -35.45
N ILE A 443 -14.51 21.91 -35.85
CA ILE A 443 -15.89 22.40 -35.68
C ILE A 443 -16.88 21.53 -36.51
N GLU A 444 -16.54 21.23 -37.74
CA GLU A 444 -17.35 20.35 -38.59
C GLU A 444 -17.51 18.95 -37.99
N GLU A 445 -16.41 18.36 -37.55
CA GLU A 445 -16.44 17.02 -36.89
C GLU A 445 -17.20 17.04 -35.56
N ALA A 446 -17.09 18.12 -34.77
CA ALA A 446 -17.88 18.29 -33.55
C ALA A 446 -19.38 18.36 -33.85
N SER A 447 -19.79 19.07 -34.95
CA SER A 447 -21.17 19.11 -35.40
C SER A 447 -21.71 17.75 -35.82
N LYS A 448 -20.92 16.97 -36.57
CA LYS A 448 -21.25 15.56 -36.92
C LYS A 448 -21.43 14.69 -35.70
N TYR A 449 -20.55 14.82 -34.68
CA TYR A 449 -20.66 14.09 -33.44
C TYR A 449 -21.96 14.42 -32.68
N LEU A 450 -22.29 15.71 -32.55
CA LEU A 450 -23.49 16.15 -31.87
C LEU A 450 -24.77 15.68 -32.58
N SER A 451 -24.83 15.73 -33.92
CA SER A 451 -25.96 15.25 -34.69
C SER A 451 -26.20 13.73 -34.56
N THR A 452 -25.12 12.97 -34.28
CA THR A 452 -25.21 11.50 -34.12
C THR A 452 -25.48 11.10 -32.64
N ALA A 453 -25.02 11.88 -31.67
CA ALA A 453 -25.18 11.62 -30.24
C ALA A 453 -26.55 12.08 -29.69
N LEU A 454 -27.31 12.92 -30.45
CA LEU A 454 -28.65 13.39 -30.12
C LEU A 454 -29.78 12.56 -30.77
N LYS A 455 -29.43 11.56 -31.57
CA LYS A 455 -30.32 10.50 -32.04
C LYS A 455 -30.22 9.27 -31.14
#